data_48be08d3a746ea72b9b2793bdd271d4f
#
_entry.id   48be08d3a746ea72b9b2793bdd271d4f
#
_cell.length_a   1.000
_cell.length_b   1.000
_cell.length_c   1.000
_cell.angle_alpha   90.00
_cell.angle_beta   90.00
_cell.angle_gamma   90.00
#
_symmetry.space_group_name_H-M   'P 1'
#
loop_
_entity.id
_entity.type
_entity.pdbx_description
1 polymer ?
#
loop_
_entity_poly.entity_id
_entity_poly.type
_entity_poly.pdbx_seq_one_letter_code
_entity_poly.pdbx_strand_id
1 'polypeptide(L)'
;TKGIAIATAVLAATALFGAFRDAVVGATADAGEAAGESIRSLADLLQYSGVLDVANPSNLVGLIIGASVVFFFSGLAISAVSRAAGAVIFEVRRQFREHPGIMEGTEKPEYAKVVDIVTRDSLRELITPGLLAVLAPVAVGFGLGVGALGAYLAGTIATGVLMAVFLSNS
;
A
#
# COMPACT_ATOMS: atom_id res chain seq x y z
N THR A 1 -5.91 0.25 -19.47
CA THR A 1 -5.87 1.07 -18.24
C THR A 1 -5.17 0.35 -17.09
N LYS A 2 -5.51 -0.92 -16.79
CA LYS A 2 -4.91 -1.70 -15.68
C LYS A 2 -3.39 -1.83 -15.77
N GLY A 3 -2.86 -2.26 -16.93
CA GLY A 3 -1.41 -2.47 -17.11
C GLY A 3 -0.60 -1.18 -16.96
N ILE A 4 -1.11 -0.06 -17.46
CA ILE A 4 -0.46 1.25 -17.31
C ILE A 4 -0.46 1.67 -15.85
N ALA A 5 -1.58 1.52 -15.13
CA ALA A 5 -1.68 1.87 -13.71
C ALA A 5 -0.69 1.07 -12.85
N ILE A 6 -0.58 -0.24 -13.08
CA ILE A 6 0.37 -1.09 -12.36
C ILE A 6 1.82 -0.71 -12.70
N ALA A 7 2.13 -0.54 -13.99
CA ALA A 7 3.48 -0.18 -14.43
C ALA A 7 3.93 1.18 -13.87
N THR A 8 3.08 2.18 -13.90
CA THR A 8 3.41 3.51 -13.32
C THR A 8 3.57 3.46 -11.82
N ALA A 9 2.74 2.69 -11.11
CA ALA A 9 2.88 2.50 -9.67
C ALA A 9 4.20 1.81 -9.30
N VAL A 10 4.61 0.78 -10.07
CA VAL A 10 5.90 0.10 -9.87
C VAL A 10 7.07 1.03 -10.11
N LEU A 11 7.04 1.81 -11.21
CA LEU A 11 8.09 2.78 -11.50
C LEU A 11 8.19 3.85 -10.42
N ALA A 12 7.06 4.37 -9.95
CA ALA A 12 7.03 5.34 -8.85
C ALA A 12 7.57 4.73 -7.55
N ALA A 13 7.17 3.51 -7.19
CA ALA A 13 7.63 2.83 -5.98
C ALA A 13 9.15 2.56 -6.03
N THR A 14 9.69 2.12 -7.16
CA THR A 14 11.13 1.88 -7.31
C THR A 14 11.93 3.18 -7.29
N ALA A 15 11.43 4.26 -7.89
CA ALA A 15 12.06 5.58 -7.82
C ALA A 15 12.08 6.13 -6.39
N LEU A 16 10.97 6.00 -5.66
CA LEU A 16 10.88 6.41 -4.25
C LEU A 16 11.77 5.56 -3.34
N PHE A 17 11.92 4.28 -3.64
CA PHE A 17 12.87 3.43 -2.93
C PHE A 17 14.32 3.86 -3.13
N GLY A 18 14.70 4.28 -4.36
CA GLY A 18 15.99 4.91 -4.62
C GLY A 18 16.19 6.18 -3.80
N ALA A 19 15.19 7.07 -3.80
CA ALA A 19 15.24 8.31 -3.01
C ALA A 19 15.32 8.06 -1.49
N PHE A 20 14.64 7.03 -0.98
CA PHE A 20 14.77 6.60 0.41
C PHE A 20 16.21 6.21 0.74
N ARG A 21 16.84 5.38 -0.11
CA ARG A 21 18.23 4.99 0.05
C ARG A 21 19.17 6.20 0.08
N ASP A 22 19.01 7.13 -0.85
CA ASP A 22 19.84 8.32 -0.94
C ASP A 22 19.66 9.23 0.28
N ALA A 23 18.43 9.37 0.78
CA ALA A 23 18.13 10.11 2.00
C ALA A 23 18.79 9.48 3.25
N VAL A 24 18.80 8.15 3.35
CA VAL A 24 19.46 7.44 4.45
C VAL A 24 20.96 7.66 4.41
N VAL A 25 21.57 7.54 3.24
CA VAL A 25 23.02 7.77 3.06
C VAL A 25 23.37 9.22 3.38
N GLY A 26 22.60 10.19 2.94
CA GLY A 26 22.79 11.61 3.26
C GLY A 26 22.68 11.90 4.76
N ALA A 27 21.62 11.43 5.41
CA ALA A 27 21.41 11.65 6.83
C ALA A 27 22.51 11.03 7.71
N THR A 28 23.09 9.92 7.28
CA THR A 28 24.20 9.28 8.02
C THR A 28 25.52 9.97 7.80
N ALA A 29 25.78 10.53 6.61
CA ALA A 29 26.94 11.36 6.35
C ALA A 29 26.91 12.63 7.24
N ASP A 30 25.76 13.33 7.27
CA ASP A 30 25.55 14.53 8.09
C ASP A 30 25.68 14.24 9.58
N ALA A 31 25.13 13.12 10.05
CA ALA A 31 25.26 12.70 11.44
C ALA A 31 26.69 12.32 11.83
N GLY A 32 27.44 11.67 10.94
CA GLY A 32 28.84 11.34 11.14
C GLY A 32 29.73 12.58 11.22
N GLU A 33 29.48 13.58 10.40
CA GLU A 33 30.19 14.86 10.41
C GLU A 33 29.87 15.68 11.68
N ALA A 34 28.60 15.73 12.08
CA ALA A 34 28.14 16.43 13.29
C ALA A 34 28.68 15.79 14.59
N ALA A 35 28.86 14.47 14.61
CA ALA A 35 29.38 13.75 15.78
C ALA A 35 30.91 13.78 15.89
N GLY A 36 31.64 14.25 14.89
CA GLY A 36 33.10 14.24 14.86
C GLY A 36 33.70 12.84 14.94
N GLU A 37 32.92 11.85 14.63
CA GLU A 37 33.24 10.44 14.75
C GLU A 37 33.24 9.78 13.38
N SER A 38 34.42 9.36 12.95
CA SER A 38 34.49 8.44 11.82
C SER A 38 33.69 7.16 12.17
N ILE A 39 32.83 6.73 11.28
CA ILE A 39 32.01 5.51 11.40
C ILE A 39 32.89 4.37 11.89
N ARG A 40 32.69 3.94 13.14
CA ARG A 40 33.67 3.10 13.86
C ARG A 40 33.60 1.63 13.53
N SER A 41 32.55 1.15 12.90
CA SER A 41 32.46 -0.25 12.52
C SER A 41 31.91 -0.43 11.11
N LEU A 42 32.42 -1.46 10.43
CA LEU A 42 31.92 -1.89 9.13
C LEU A 42 30.42 -2.26 9.21
N ALA A 43 29.95 -2.72 10.37
CA ALA A 43 28.54 -3.03 10.61
C ALA A 43 27.66 -1.78 10.58
N ASP A 44 28.13 -0.66 11.17
CA ASP A 44 27.43 0.63 11.12
C ASP A 44 27.39 1.15 9.67
N LEU A 45 28.50 1.01 8.96
CA LEU A 45 28.63 1.40 7.56
C LEU A 45 27.68 0.60 6.65
N LEU A 46 27.57 -0.70 6.83
CA LEU A 46 26.68 -1.57 6.08
C LEU A 46 25.21 -1.33 6.43
N GLN A 47 24.91 -1.06 7.69
CA GLN A 47 23.55 -0.74 8.13
C GLN A 47 23.05 0.59 7.55
N TYR A 48 23.95 1.56 7.38
CA TYR A 48 23.62 2.92 6.93
C TYR A 48 24.03 3.24 5.48
N SER A 49 24.78 2.38 4.82
CA SER A 49 25.25 2.59 3.43
C SER A 49 24.17 2.42 2.36
N GLY A 50 22.92 2.18 2.74
CA GLY A 50 21.84 1.89 1.81
C GLY A 50 21.90 0.49 1.18
N VAL A 51 22.82 -0.37 1.66
CA VAL A 51 22.86 -1.78 1.29
C VAL A 51 21.94 -2.58 2.21
N LEU A 52 20.98 -3.29 1.63
CA LEU A 52 20.09 -4.18 2.36
C LEU A 52 20.75 -5.54 2.52
N ASP A 53 21.35 -5.76 3.68
CA ASP A 53 21.82 -7.10 4.05
C ASP A 53 20.65 -7.94 4.57
N VAL A 54 20.19 -8.88 3.73
CA VAL A 54 19.10 -9.80 4.06
C VAL A 54 19.50 -10.86 5.09
N ALA A 55 20.81 -11.09 5.29
CA ALA A 55 21.31 -11.99 6.31
C ALA A 55 21.16 -11.41 7.74
N ASN A 56 21.01 -10.08 7.86
CA ASN A 56 20.68 -9.45 9.14
C ASN A 56 19.27 -9.84 9.58
N PRO A 57 19.09 -10.43 10.78
CA PRO A 57 17.78 -10.89 11.25
C PRO A 57 16.70 -9.78 11.29
N SER A 58 17.06 -8.56 11.68
CA SER A 58 16.12 -7.44 11.72
C SER A 58 15.63 -7.06 10.32
N ASN A 59 16.51 -7.06 9.32
CA ASN A 59 16.15 -6.78 7.93
C ASN A 59 15.27 -7.91 7.36
N LEU A 60 15.61 -9.16 7.64
CA LEU A 60 14.79 -10.30 7.24
C LEU A 60 13.39 -10.24 7.82
N VAL A 61 13.25 -9.89 9.10
CA VAL A 61 11.96 -9.66 9.76
C VAL A 61 11.21 -8.52 9.08
N GLY A 62 11.88 -7.40 8.80
CA GLY A 62 11.29 -6.28 8.06
C GLY A 62 10.74 -6.70 6.69
N LEU A 63 11.52 -7.48 5.93
CA LEU A 63 11.12 -8.01 4.63
C LEU A 63 9.84 -8.87 4.72
N ILE A 64 9.80 -9.79 5.70
CA ILE A 64 8.65 -10.69 5.92
C ILE A 64 7.42 -9.89 6.34
N ILE A 65 7.56 -8.91 7.24
CA ILE A 65 6.47 -8.04 7.65
C ILE A 65 5.95 -7.27 6.42
N GLY A 66 6.83 -6.69 5.60
CA GLY A 66 6.46 -5.98 4.39
C GLY A 66 5.65 -6.84 3.42
N ALA A 67 6.11 -8.05 3.17
CA ALA A 67 5.39 -9.01 2.35
C ALA A 67 4.01 -9.35 2.95
N SER A 68 3.96 -9.61 4.25
CA SER A 68 2.72 -9.98 4.97
C SER A 68 1.69 -8.86 4.97
N VAL A 69 2.11 -7.62 5.14
CA VAL A 69 1.24 -6.43 5.13
C VAL A 69 0.52 -6.29 3.79
N VAL A 70 1.15 -6.63 2.66
CA VAL A 70 0.51 -6.59 1.34
C VAL A 70 -0.65 -7.60 1.25
N PHE A 71 -0.47 -8.82 1.76
CA PHE A 71 -1.54 -9.82 1.79
C PHE A 71 -2.68 -9.37 2.71
N PHE A 72 -2.34 -8.83 3.88
CA PHE A 72 -3.34 -8.33 4.81
C PHE A 72 -4.12 -7.14 4.23
N PHE A 73 -3.43 -6.19 3.62
CA PHE A 73 -4.05 -5.07 2.89
C PHE A 73 -5.01 -5.58 1.80
N SER A 74 -4.57 -6.56 1.01
CA SER A 74 -5.38 -7.13 -0.06
C SER A 74 -6.64 -7.80 0.47
N GLY A 75 -6.56 -8.53 1.57
CA GLY A 75 -7.71 -9.13 2.25
C GLY A 75 -8.70 -8.08 2.74
N LEU A 76 -8.22 -7.00 3.34
CA LEU A 76 -9.04 -5.87 3.77
C LEU A 76 -9.73 -5.20 2.58
N ALA A 77 -8.99 -4.97 1.49
CA ALA A 77 -9.53 -4.34 0.27
C ALA A 77 -10.62 -5.20 -0.38
N ILE A 78 -10.42 -6.51 -0.51
CA ILE A 78 -11.43 -7.44 -1.04
C ILE A 78 -12.69 -7.43 -0.18
N SER A 79 -12.54 -7.46 1.13
CA SER A 79 -13.67 -7.41 2.06
C SER A 79 -14.42 -6.08 1.97
N ALA A 80 -13.69 -4.96 1.83
CA ALA A 80 -14.25 -3.63 1.67
C ALA A 80 -15.08 -3.52 0.38
N VAL A 81 -14.53 -3.98 -0.74
CA VAL A 81 -15.23 -4.00 -2.05
C VAL A 81 -16.50 -4.86 -1.97
N SER A 82 -16.44 -6.01 -1.32
CA SER A 82 -17.61 -6.90 -1.16
C SER A 82 -18.72 -6.24 -0.36
N ARG A 83 -18.41 -5.49 0.71
CA ARG A 83 -19.39 -4.75 1.49
C ARG A 83 -20.02 -3.59 0.69
N ALA A 84 -19.19 -2.78 0.03
CA ALA A 84 -19.65 -1.68 -0.80
C ALA A 84 -20.54 -2.15 -1.97
N ALA A 85 -20.14 -3.25 -2.63
CA ALA A 85 -20.93 -3.86 -3.70
C ALA A 85 -22.32 -4.32 -3.19
N GLY A 86 -22.39 -4.87 -1.97
CA GLY A 86 -23.67 -5.24 -1.35
C GLY A 86 -24.64 -4.08 -1.26
N ALA A 87 -24.21 -2.91 -0.79
CA ALA A 87 -25.03 -1.72 -0.68
C ALA A 87 -25.59 -1.26 -2.05
N VAL A 88 -24.76 -1.30 -3.08
CA VAL A 88 -25.16 -0.97 -4.46
C VAL A 88 -26.20 -1.96 -4.98
N ILE A 89 -26.02 -3.26 -4.76
CA ILE A 89 -26.97 -4.29 -5.18
C ILE A 89 -28.35 -4.07 -4.54
N PHE A 90 -28.40 -3.74 -3.26
CA PHE A 90 -29.65 -3.45 -2.58
C PHE A 90 -30.36 -2.23 -3.18
N GLU A 91 -29.63 -1.15 -3.45
CA GLU A 91 -30.21 0.06 -4.06
C GLU A 91 -30.68 -0.22 -5.49
N VAL A 92 -29.90 -0.91 -6.32
CA VAL A 92 -30.33 -1.27 -7.68
C VAL A 92 -31.59 -2.14 -7.67
N ARG A 93 -31.65 -3.15 -6.78
CA ARG A 93 -32.85 -3.98 -6.63
C ARG A 93 -34.07 -3.17 -6.14
N ARG A 94 -33.88 -2.18 -5.28
CA ARG A 94 -34.91 -1.27 -4.84
C ARG A 94 -35.48 -0.48 -6.03
N GLN A 95 -34.59 0.12 -6.83
CA GLN A 95 -35.01 0.91 -8.00
C GLN A 95 -35.81 0.08 -9.00
N PHE A 96 -35.37 -1.14 -9.33
CA PHE A 96 -36.12 -2.03 -10.23
C PHE A 96 -37.49 -2.44 -9.67
N ARG A 97 -37.66 -2.48 -8.36
CA ARG A 97 -38.95 -2.82 -7.72
C ARG A 97 -39.89 -1.65 -7.67
N GLU A 98 -39.38 -0.45 -7.39
CA GLU A 98 -40.17 0.76 -7.21
C GLU A 98 -40.48 1.48 -8.53
N HIS A 99 -39.59 1.28 -9.53
CA HIS A 99 -39.66 1.91 -10.85
C HIS A 99 -39.69 0.86 -11.98
N PRO A 100 -40.84 0.20 -12.25
CA PRO A 100 -40.92 -0.83 -13.30
C PRO A 100 -40.57 -0.30 -14.71
N GLY A 101 -40.83 0.99 -14.94
CA GLY A 101 -40.50 1.67 -16.20
C GLY A 101 -39.01 1.67 -16.60
N ILE A 102 -38.10 1.40 -15.64
CA ILE A 102 -36.67 1.25 -15.94
C ILE A 102 -36.43 0.05 -16.85
N MET A 103 -37.12 -1.07 -16.62
CA MET A 103 -36.99 -2.29 -17.45
C MET A 103 -37.57 -2.10 -18.86
N GLU A 104 -38.59 -1.24 -18.97
CA GLU A 104 -39.28 -0.94 -20.24
C GLU A 104 -38.60 0.21 -21.00
N GLY A 105 -37.59 0.86 -20.38
CA GLY A 105 -36.89 2.01 -20.96
C GLY A 105 -37.69 3.32 -20.95
N THR A 106 -38.83 3.36 -20.25
CA THR A 106 -39.71 4.54 -20.13
C THR A 106 -39.28 5.48 -19.00
N GLU A 107 -38.53 4.98 -18.03
CA GLU A 107 -38.04 5.71 -16.87
C GLU A 107 -36.54 5.57 -16.72
N LYS A 108 -35.82 6.65 -16.29
CA LYS A 108 -34.37 6.61 -16.08
C LYS A 108 -34.03 6.23 -14.66
N PRO A 109 -33.00 5.38 -14.44
CA PRO A 109 -32.51 5.05 -13.11
C PRO A 109 -32.00 6.29 -12.34
N GLU A 110 -32.09 6.25 -11.01
CA GLU A 110 -31.53 7.26 -10.11
C GLU A 110 -30.00 7.10 -9.97
N TYR A 111 -29.24 7.44 -11.02
CA TYR A 111 -27.78 7.28 -11.03
C TYR A 111 -27.09 8.03 -9.89
N ALA A 112 -27.55 9.26 -9.59
CA ALA A 112 -26.95 10.10 -8.55
C ALA A 112 -26.93 9.42 -7.19
N LYS A 113 -27.99 8.69 -6.84
CA LYS A 113 -28.10 7.98 -5.58
C LYS A 113 -27.14 6.81 -5.48
N VAL A 114 -26.95 6.07 -6.57
CA VAL A 114 -25.97 4.98 -6.63
C VAL A 114 -24.55 5.54 -6.50
N VAL A 115 -24.23 6.64 -7.17
CA VAL A 115 -22.93 7.30 -7.07
C VAL A 115 -22.68 7.81 -5.64
N ASP A 116 -23.68 8.39 -4.97
CA ASP A 116 -23.55 8.87 -3.59
C ASP A 116 -23.23 7.71 -2.63
N ILE A 117 -23.97 6.59 -2.74
CA ILE A 117 -23.72 5.38 -1.94
C ILE A 117 -22.30 4.87 -2.16
N VAL A 118 -21.88 4.69 -3.43
CA VAL A 118 -20.55 4.19 -3.76
C VAL A 118 -19.46 5.09 -3.20
N THR A 119 -19.60 6.41 -3.38
CA THR A 119 -18.61 7.38 -2.92
C THR A 119 -18.49 7.37 -1.40
N ARG A 120 -19.61 7.41 -0.70
CA ARG A 120 -19.66 7.44 0.77
C ARG A 120 -19.09 6.17 1.38
N ASP A 121 -19.52 5.01 0.89
CA ASP A 121 -19.11 3.73 1.41
C ASP A 121 -17.63 3.45 1.08
N SER A 122 -17.18 3.79 -0.14
CA SER A 122 -15.79 3.66 -0.53
C SER A 122 -14.85 4.50 0.35
N LEU A 123 -15.20 5.76 0.63
CA LEU A 123 -14.40 6.61 1.52
C LEU A 123 -14.29 6.03 2.92
N ARG A 124 -15.38 5.50 3.46
CA ARG A 124 -15.41 4.88 4.79
C ARG A 124 -14.57 3.59 4.85
N GLU A 125 -14.70 2.76 3.84
CA GLU A 125 -14.00 1.48 3.76
C GLU A 125 -12.47 1.63 3.52
N LEU A 126 -12.04 2.74 2.94
CA LEU A 126 -10.61 3.05 2.72
C LEU A 126 -9.85 3.43 4.01
N ILE A 127 -10.55 3.77 5.11
CA ILE A 127 -9.90 4.20 6.35
C ILE A 127 -8.98 3.09 6.91
N THR A 128 -9.48 1.88 7.03
CA THR A 128 -8.73 0.77 7.64
C THR A 128 -7.49 0.37 6.83
N PRO A 129 -7.60 0.06 5.52
CA PRO A 129 -6.42 -0.25 4.73
C PRO A 129 -5.48 0.96 4.57
N GLY A 130 -6.02 2.19 4.53
CA GLY A 130 -5.22 3.40 4.47
C GLY A 130 -4.37 3.61 5.73
N LEU A 131 -4.95 3.41 6.90
CA LEU A 131 -4.20 3.45 8.17
C LEU A 131 -3.13 2.37 8.22
N LEU A 132 -3.41 1.16 7.79
CA LEU A 132 -2.42 0.09 7.71
C LEU A 132 -1.23 0.49 6.82
N ALA A 133 -1.50 1.06 5.64
CA ALA A 133 -0.46 1.46 4.70
C ALA A 133 0.47 2.55 5.26
N VAL A 134 -0.05 3.45 6.10
CA VAL A 134 0.74 4.54 6.72
C VAL A 134 1.42 4.09 8.00
N LEU A 135 0.71 3.40 8.88
CA LEU A 135 1.22 3.08 10.22
C LEU A 135 2.19 1.90 10.22
N ALA A 136 2.06 0.94 9.31
CA ALA A 136 2.95 -0.23 9.27
C ALA A 136 4.42 0.16 9.01
N PRO A 137 4.78 0.97 7.98
CA PRO A 137 6.16 1.39 7.80
C PRO A 137 6.70 2.26 8.95
N VAL A 138 5.83 3.10 9.55
CA VAL A 138 6.20 3.88 10.73
C VAL A 138 6.56 2.98 11.90
N ALA A 139 5.73 1.97 12.19
CA ALA A 139 5.99 1.01 13.26
C ALA A 139 7.28 0.19 13.01
N VAL A 140 7.53 -0.24 11.77
CA VAL A 140 8.75 -0.97 11.41
C VAL A 140 9.98 -0.07 11.54
N GLY A 141 9.90 1.16 11.03
CA GLY A 141 11.04 2.10 11.08
C GLY A 141 11.46 2.45 12.51
N PHE A 142 10.50 2.78 13.37
CA PHE A 142 10.78 3.11 14.78
C PHE A 142 11.05 1.87 15.65
N GLY A 143 10.43 0.73 15.34
CA GLY A 143 10.57 -0.48 16.14
C GLY A 143 11.80 -1.33 15.80
N LEU A 144 12.15 -1.44 14.53
CA LEU A 144 13.21 -2.32 14.03
C LEU A 144 14.39 -1.58 13.38
N GLY A 145 14.25 -0.29 13.15
CA GLY A 145 15.30 0.57 12.58
C GLY A 145 15.23 0.71 11.05
N VAL A 146 16.12 1.54 10.53
CA VAL A 146 16.13 2.01 9.13
C VAL A 146 16.42 0.87 8.14
N GLY A 147 17.32 -0.05 8.49
CA GLY A 147 17.62 -1.22 7.64
C GLY A 147 16.39 -2.12 7.46
N ALA A 148 15.68 -2.41 8.56
CA ALA A 148 14.46 -3.19 8.54
C ALA A 148 13.34 -2.47 7.77
N LEU A 149 13.26 -1.14 7.84
CA LEU A 149 12.33 -0.33 7.06
C LEU A 149 12.64 -0.45 5.55
N GLY A 150 13.91 -0.36 5.16
CA GLY A 150 14.32 -0.56 3.77
C GLY A 150 13.94 -1.95 3.25
N ALA A 151 14.19 -2.99 4.04
CA ALA A 151 13.79 -4.36 3.73
C ALA A 151 12.27 -4.53 3.65
N TYR A 152 11.51 -3.89 4.56
CA TYR A 152 10.05 -3.82 4.53
C TYR A 152 9.56 -3.21 3.21
N LEU A 153 10.11 -2.08 2.78
CA LEU A 153 9.75 -1.43 1.53
C LEU A 153 10.05 -2.33 0.32
N ALA A 154 11.21 -2.99 0.30
CA ALA A 154 11.54 -3.95 -0.76
C ALA A 154 10.54 -5.12 -0.81
N GLY A 155 10.18 -5.68 0.35
CA GLY A 155 9.18 -6.73 0.49
C GLY A 155 7.79 -6.29 0.01
N THR A 156 7.36 -5.10 0.39
CA THR A 156 6.06 -4.55 -0.05
C THR A 156 6.02 -4.29 -1.55
N ILE A 157 7.10 -3.78 -2.14
CA ILE A 157 7.17 -3.55 -3.59
C ILE A 157 7.08 -4.88 -4.35
N ALA A 158 7.89 -5.87 -3.97
CA ALA A 158 7.94 -7.16 -4.65
C ALA A 158 6.60 -7.89 -4.59
N THR A 159 6.03 -8.06 -3.41
CA THR A 159 4.74 -8.74 -3.22
C THR A 159 3.57 -7.92 -3.71
N GLY A 160 3.64 -6.59 -3.57
CA GLY A 160 2.60 -5.66 -4.03
C GLY A 160 2.41 -5.70 -5.54
N VAL A 161 3.50 -5.76 -6.30
CA VAL A 161 3.44 -5.90 -7.76
C VAL A 161 2.77 -7.21 -8.15
N LEU A 162 3.20 -8.32 -7.56
CA LEU A 162 2.64 -9.64 -7.86
C LEU A 162 1.15 -9.70 -7.50
N MET A 163 0.78 -9.16 -6.34
CA MET A 163 -0.60 -9.15 -5.87
C MET A 163 -1.48 -8.22 -6.72
N ALA A 164 -0.96 -7.06 -7.15
CA ALA A 164 -1.68 -6.16 -8.04
C ALA A 164 -2.01 -6.82 -9.39
N VAL A 165 -1.05 -7.54 -9.98
CA VAL A 165 -1.26 -8.31 -11.20
C VAL A 165 -2.28 -9.42 -10.98
N PHE A 166 -2.16 -10.16 -9.87
CA PHE A 166 -3.08 -11.23 -9.52
C PHE A 166 -4.53 -10.71 -9.38
N LEU A 167 -4.74 -9.71 -8.54
CA LEU A 167 -6.08 -9.13 -8.27
C LEU A 167 -6.69 -8.44 -9.50
N SER A 168 -5.86 -7.89 -10.39
CA SER A 168 -6.38 -7.24 -11.60
C SER A 168 -6.86 -8.21 -12.67
N ASN A 169 -6.44 -9.47 -12.60
CA ASN A 169 -6.77 -10.52 -13.57
C ASN A 169 -7.78 -11.55 -13.01
N SER A 170 -8.22 -11.40 -11.78
CA SER A 170 -9.21 -12.27 -11.11
C SER A 170 -10.63 -11.90 -11.48
#